data_c4ddd9bf4eb5b8ffec09b4f8de639693
#
_entry.id   c4ddd9bf4eb5b8ffec09b4f8de639693
#
_cell.length_a   1.000
_cell.length_b   1.000
_cell.length_c   1.000
_cell.angle_alpha   90.00
_cell.angle_beta   90.00
_cell.angle_gamma   90.00
#
_symmetry.space_group_name_H-M   'P 1'
#
loop_
_entity.id
_entity.type
_entity.pdbx_description
1 polymer ?
#
loop_
_entity_poly.entity_id
_entity_poly.type
_entity_poly.pdbx_seq_one_letter_code
_entity_poly.pdbx_strand_id
1 'polypeptide(L)'
;MKVLSEKRIELLQTIASLIGSIRTEKGCKRCDFCQSMEDENRLLLLEEWDTQENLKSYLKSGRFRVLRGAMNLLKEPYEMTFHTVSHPAGMEEI
;
A
#
# COMPACT_ATOMS: atom_id res chain seq x y z
N MET A 1 -2.68 25.64 8.19
CA MET A 1 -1.69 24.74 7.62
C MET A 1 -1.19 23.76 8.65
N LYS A 2 -1.04 22.54 8.25
CA LYS A 2 -0.60 21.52 9.17
C LYS A 2 0.91 21.39 9.14
N VAL A 3 1.51 21.35 10.32
CA VAL A 3 2.96 21.16 10.44
C VAL A 3 3.21 19.68 10.67
N LEU A 4 4.09 19.11 9.86
CA LEU A 4 4.43 17.69 10.01
C LEU A 4 5.36 17.53 11.21
N SER A 5 4.99 16.67 12.12
CA SER A 5 5.86 16.33 13.21
C SER A 5 6.97 15.41 12.70
N GLU A 6 8.07 15.37 13.43
CA GLU A 6 9.13 14.45 13.11
C GLU A 6 8.63 13.01 13.10
N LYS A 7 7.72 12.71 14.02
CA LYS A 7 7.20 11.36 14.13
C LYS A 7 6.42 10.97 12.88
N ARG A 8 5.66 11.92 12.35
CA ARG A 8 4.92 11.63 11.12
C ARG A 8 5.86 11.36 9.96
N ILE A 9 6.91 12.17 9.87
CA ILE A 9 7.89 11.99 8.80
C ILE A 9 8.56 10.62 8.92
N GLU A 10 8.93 10.24 10.14
CA GLU A 10 9.54 8.94 10.36
C GLU A 10 8.61 7.80 9.98
N LEU A 11 7.33 7.93 10.34
CA LEU A 11 6.36 6.90 9.99
C LEU A 11 6.18 6.80 8.48
N LEU A 12 6.14 7.94 7.80
CA LEU A 12 6.01 7.92 6.34
C LEU A 12 7.22 7.28 5.70
N GLN A 13 8.41 7.53 6.22
CA GLN A 13 9.61 6.90 5.71
C GLN A 13 9.58 5.40 5.94
N THR A 14 9.10 4.99 7.11
CA THR A 14 8.95 3.56 7.41
C THR A 14 7.97 2.91 6.44
N ILE A 15 6.85 3.55 6.21
CA ILE A 15 5.85 3.03 5.29
C ILE A 15 6.44 2.93 3.89
N ALA A 16 7.17 3.94 3.45
CA ALA A 16 7.79 3.89 2.13
C ALA A 16 8.75 2.72 2.00
N SER A 17 9.50 2.46 3.05
CA SER A 17 10.42 1.33 3.06
C SER A 17 9.66 0.00 2.99
N LEU A 18 8.57 -0.11 3.74
CA LEU A 18 7.74 -1.31 3.71
C LEU A 18 7.13 -1.51 2.33
N ILE A 19 6.69 -0.44 1.70
CA ILE A 19 6.13 -0.52 0.35
C ILE A 19 7.16 -1.08 -0.61
N GLY A 20 8.41 -0.63 -0.50
CA GLY A 20 9.46 -1.17 -1.33
C GLY A 20 9.63 -2.67 -1.17
N SER A 21 9.55 -3.15 0.08
CA SER A 21 9.62 -4.58 0.35
C SER A 21 8.43 -5.32 -0.23
N ILE A 22 7.24 -4.73 -0.10
CA ILE A 22 6.03 -5.38 -0.59
C ILE A 22 6.08 -5.56 -2.10
N ARG A 23 6.68 -4.62 -2.79
CA ARG A 23 6.80 -4.72 -4.25
C ARG A 23 7.60 -5.93 -4.69
N THR A 24 8.41 -6.50 -3.81
CA THR A 24 9.20 -7.69 -4.13
C THR A 24 8.48 -8.98 -3.75
N GLU A 25 7.29 -8.90 -3.18
CA GLU A 25 6.56 -10.09 -2.80
C GLU A 25 6.09 -10.85 -4.02
N LYS A 26 6.00 -12.17 -3.86
CA LYS A 26 5.52 -13.00 -4.93
C LYS A 26 4.11 -12.61 -5.32
N GLY A 27 3.93 -12.30 -6.58
CA GLY A 27 2.61 -11.97 -7.10
C GLY A 27 2.24 -10.51 -7.03
N CYS A 28 3.06 -9.69 -6.41
CA CYS A 28 2.75 -8.26 -6.32
C CYS A 28 3.04 -7.60 -7.68
N LYS A 29 2.00 -7.05 -8.29
CA LYS A 29 2.13 -6.35 -9.56
C LYS A 29 2.29 -4.87 -9.35
N ARG A 30 1.72 -4.33 -8.29
CA ARG A 30 1.76 -2.91 -8.06
C ARG A 30 1.47 -2.64 -6.60
N CYS A 31 2.19 -1.69 -6.03
CA CYS A 31 1.92 -1.23 -4.68
C CYS A 31 2.28 0.24 -4.62
N ASP A 32 1.28 1.08 -4.51
CA ASP A 32 1.46 2.52 -4.49
C ASP A 32 0.85 3.11 -3.24
N PHE A 33 1.56 4.05 -2.67
CA PHE A 33 1.10 4.76 -1.49
C PHE A 33 1.00 6.22 -1.88
N CYS A 34 -0.21 6.77 -1.82
CA CYS A 34 -0.50 8.09 -2.35
C CYS A 34 -1.15 8.97 -1.31
N GLN A 35 -1.04 10.26 -1.55
CA GLN A 35 -1.67 11.27 -0.72
C GLN A 35 -2.66 12.01 -1.60
N SER A 36 -3.85 12.27 -1.05
CA SER A 36 -4.87 12.97 -1.81
C SER A 36 -4.43 14.40 -2.07
N MET A 37 -4.66 14.87 -3.29
CA MET A 37 -4.36 16.25 -3.61
C MET A 37 -5.34 17.22 -2.98
N GLU A 38 -6.54 16.74 -2.72
CA GLU A 38 -7.57 17.58 -2.13
C GLU A 38 -7.49 17.64 -0.63
N ASP A 39 -6.95 16.59 -0.02
CA ASP A 39 -6.86 16.52 1.44
C ASP A 39 -5.56 15.82 1.78
N GLU A 40 -4.55 16.61 2.14
CA GLU A 40 -3.23 16.05 2.39
C GLU A 40 -3.21 15.10 3.57
N ASN A 41 -4.27 15.07 4.37
CA ASN A 41 -4.37 14.13 5.47
C ASN A 41 -5.00 12.81 5.06
N ARG A 42 -5.42 12.70 3.81
CA ARG A 42 -6.06 11.47 3.35
C ARG A 42 -5.08 10.65 2.54
N LEU A 43 -4.92 9.41 2.93
CA LEU A 43 -3.92 8.54 2.36
C LEU A 43 -4.60 7.39 1.62
N LEU A 44 -3.94 6.89 0.59
CA LEU A 44 -4.47 5.80 -0.21
C LEU A 44 -3.36 4.80 -0.47
N LEU A 45 -3.63 3.54 -0.17
CA LEU A 45 -2.76 2.44 -0.54
C LEU A 45 -3.46 1.64 -1.62
N LEU A 46 -2.83 1.51 -2.77
CA LEU A 46 -3.37 0.75 -3.89
C LEU A 46 -2.44 -0.40 -4.20
N GLU A 47 -3.00 -1.62 -4.22
CA GLU A 47 -2.20 -2.80 -4.53
C GLU A 47 -2.88 -3.64 -5.60
N GLU A 48 -2.06 -4.16 -6.50
CA GLU A 48 -2.52 -5.09 -7.51
C GLU A 48 -1.70 -6.36 -7.40
N TRP A 49 -2.40 -7.49 -7.42
CA TRP A 49 -1.79 -8.80 -7.26
C TRP A 49 -2.17 -9.69 -8.43
N ASP A 50 -1.33 -10.68 -8.72
CA ASP A 50 -1.57 -11.54 -9.87
C ASP A 50 -2.68 -12.54 -9.63
N THR A 51 -2.81 -13.05 -8.40
CA THR A 51 -3.86 -14.01 -8.06
C THR A 51 -4.43 -13.69 -6.70
N GLN A 52 -5.65 -14.19 -6.47
CA GLN A 52 -6.25 -14.07 -5.15
C GLN A 52 -5.48 -14.85 -4.10
N GLU A 53 -4.90 -15.97 -4.50
CA GLU A 53 -4.13 -16.77 -3.57
C GLU A 53 -2.93 -16.02 -3.03
N ASN A 54 -2.20 -15.38 -3.92
CA ASN A 54 -1.04 -14.61 -3.49
C ASN A 54 -1.44 -13.40 -2.66
N LEU A 55 -2.55 -12.77 -3.03
CA LEU A 55 -3.06 -11.68 -2.22
C LEU A 55 -3.45 -12.14 -0.83
N LYS A 56 -4.17 -13.26 -0.73
CA LYS A 56 -4.58 -13.77 0.57
C LYS A 56 -3.38 -14.14 1.43
N SER A 57 -2.37 -14.75 0.83
CA SER A 57 -1.15 -15.08 1.57
C SER A 57 -0.51 -13.82 2.13
N TYR A 58 -0.42 -12.80 1.30
CA TYR A 58 0.16 -11.54 1.74
C TYR A 58 -0.65 -10.91 2.88
N LEU A 59 -1.97 -10.92 2.76
CA LEU A 59 -2.81 -10.30 3.79
C LEU A 59 -2.69 -10.98 5.13
N LYS A 60 -2.26 -12.24 5.15
CA LYS A 60 -2.02 -12.97 6.39
C LYS A 60 -0.60 -12.85 6.89
N SER A 61 0.26 -12.19 6.12
CA SER A 61 1.68 -12.14 6.45
C SER A 61 1.97 -11.12 7.54
N GLY A 62 3.11 -11.31 8.18
CA GLY A 62 3.56 -10.34 9.16
C GLY A 62 3.88 -8.99 8.54
N ARG A 63 4.32 -9.02 7.27
CA ARG A 63 4.65 -7.78 6.57
C ARG A 63 3.44 -6.88 6.42
N PHE A 64 2.30 -7.44 6.07
CA PHE A 64 1.08 -6.65 5.98
C PHE A 64 0.65 -6.14 7.34
N ARG A 65 0.80 -6.98 8.37
CA ARG A 65 0.45 -6.57 9.72
C ARG A 65 1.28 -5.37 10.17
N VAL A 66 2.56 -5.38 9.85
CA VAL A 66 3.44 -4.27 10.21
C VAL A 66 3.02 -3.00 9.46
N LEU A 67 2.69 -3.15 8.18
CA LEU A 67 2.24 -1.99 7.40
C LEU A 67 0.98 -1.39 7.98
N ARG A 68 0.01 -2.23 8.31
CA ARG A 68 -1.24 -1.73 8.90
C ARG A 68 -0.97 -1.02 10.22
N GLY A 69 -0.08 -1.60 11.03
CA GLY A 69 0.25 -0.97 12.30
C GLY A 69 0.87 0.40 12.11
N ALA A 70 1.78 0.51 11.15
CA ALA A 70 2.42 1.79 10.89
C ALA A 70 1.40 2.81 10.40
N MET A 71 0.49 2.41 9.52
CA MET A 71 -0.52 3.33 9.01
C MET A 71 -1.48 3.77 10.10
N ASN A 72 -1.83 2.85 11.01
CA ASN A 72 -2.69 3.22 12.13
C ASN A 72 -2.02 4.20 13.07
N LEU A 73 -0.71 4.12 13.19
CA LEU A 73 0.01 5.05 14.05
C LEU A 73 -0.01 6.48 13.52
N LEU A 74 -0.21 6.65 12.23
CA LEU A 74 -0.34 7.98 11.65
C LEU A 74 -1.61 8.69 12.13
N LYS A 75 -2.63 7.90 12.47
CA LYS A 75 -3.92 8.44 12.93
C LYS A 75 -4.55 9.38 11.94
N GLU A 76 -4.35 9.10 10.65
CA GLU A 76 -4.95 9.86 9.56
C GLU A 76 -5.86 8.94 8.78
N PRO A 77 -6.92 9.48 8.17
CA PRO A 77 -7.80 8.63 7.36
C PRO A 77 -7.02 7.99 6.23
N TYR A 78 -7.29 6.71 5.98
CA TYR A 78 -6.65 6.07 4.85
C TYR A 78 -7.60 5.03 4.26
N GLU A 79 -7.35 4.70 3.01
CA GLU A 79 -8.06 3.65 2.32
C GLU A 79 -7.04 2.68 1.77
N MET A 80 -7.40 1.40 1.82
CA MET A 80 -6.58 0.36 1.20
C MET A 80 -7.42 -0.30 0.13
N THR A 81 -6.92 -0.34 -1.07
CA THR A 81 -7.62 -0.94 -2.19
C THR A 81 -6.77 -2.06 -2.76
N PHE A 82 -7.36 -3.24 -2.85
CA PHE A 82 -6.66 -4.41 -3.35
C PHE A 82 -7.38 -4.94 -4.57
N HIS A 83 -6.62 -5.19 -5.63
CA HIS A 83 -7.16 -5.75 -6.87
C HIS A 83 -6.35 -6.96 -7.26
N THR A 84 -7.03 -7.94 -7.85
CA THR A 84 -6.33 -9.00 -8.54
C THR A 84 -6.44 -8.72 -10.01
N VAL A 85 -5.29 -8.80 -10.70
CA VAL A 85 -5.22 -8.47 -12.10
C VAL A 85 -4.91 -9.75 -12.84
N SER A 86 -5.86 -10.18 -13.67
CA SER A 86 -5.69 -11.36 -14.47
C SER A 86 -5.76 -10.95 -15.92
N HIS A 87 -4.68 -11.16 -16.63
CA HIS A 87 -4.63 -10.78 -18.04
C HIS A 87 -4.53 -12.01 -18.88
N PRO A 88 -5.63 -12.40 -19.51
CA PRO A 88 -5.53 -13.48 -20.49
C PRO A 88 -4.54 -13.11 -21.55
N ALA A 89 -3.96 -14.14 -22.17
CA ALA A 89 -2.98 -13.91 -23.21
C ALA A 89 -3.58 -13.02 -24.29
N GLY A 90 -2.81 -12.03 -24.67
CA GLY A 90 -3.24 -11.11 -25.71
C GLY A 90 -4.10 -9.97 -25.23
N MET A 91 -4.43 -9.96 -23.97
CA MET A 91 -5.22 -8.87 -23.42
C MET A 91 -4.29 -7.82 -22.84
N GLU A 92 -4.25 -6.72 -23.50
CA GLU A 92 -3.31 -5.69 -23.09
C GLU A 92 -4.03 -4.45 -22.67
N GLU A 93 -3.44 -3.73 -21.79
CA GLU A 93 -3.88 -2.38 -21.52
C GLU A 93 -3.48 -1.53 -22.67
N ILE A 94 -4.42 -0.89 -23.21
CA ILE A 94 -4.16 -0.05 -24.36
C ILE A 94 -3.95 1.39 -23.92
#